data_24a03488f965e120daf2c42c6b6a380d
#
_entry.id   24a03488f965e120daf2c42c6b6a380d
#
_cell.length_a   1.000
_cell.length_b   1.000
_cell.length_c   1.000
_cell.angle_alpha   90.00
_cell.angle_beta   90.00
_cell.angle_gamma   90.00
#
_symmetry.space_group_name_H-M   'P 1'
#
loop_
_entity.id
_entity.type
_entity.pdbx_description
1 polymer ?
#
loop_
_entity_poly.entity_id
_entity_poly.type
_entity_poly.pdbx_seq_one_letter_code
_entity_poly.pdbx_strand_id
1 'polypeptide(L)'
;THTWKCTGCCRSVFGSRITVVGMGDIGSKFAARAKALGAYVRGVRRTAGAVPENFDEVYTSDRLSEAVQGVDAVVMCLPGTKATTGIVSKAVIDAMGANTIVVNCGRGFTVDQSALITALQEKRIAGAVLDVFETEPLDAASPLWDMENVIITPHISGHDDDPINVASIYSIFQDNLTRWINHQPLTHIIDRSRGY
;
A
#
# COMPACT_ATOMS: atom_id res chain seq x y z
N THR A 1 25.44 -9.64 14.77
CA THR A 1 26.17 -8.99 15.89
C THR A 1 26.07 -9.76 17.20
N HIS A 2 25.48 -10.94 17.29
CA HIS A 2 25.33 -11.76 18.52
C HIS A 2 24.95 -10.97 19.78
N THR A 3 24.18 -9.88 19.61
CA THR A 3 23.84 -8.98 20.72
C THR A 3 22.34 -9.10 21.02
N TRP A 4 22.02 -9.58 22.22
CA TRP A 4 20.66 -9.56 22.75
C TRP A 4 20.38 -8.18 23.32
N LYS A 5 19.76 -7.29 22.55
CA LYS A 5 19.46 -5.92 22.95
C LYS A 5 18.02 -5.56 22.55
N CYS A 6 17.26 -5.03 23.49
CA CYS A 6 15.99 -4.39 23.18
C CYS A 6 16.27 -3.05 22.49
N THR A 7 15.82 -2.89 21.25
CA THR A 7 16.04 -1.67 20.44
C THR A 7 14.90 -0.67 20.55
N GLY A 8 13.94 -0.88 21.45
CA GLY A 8 12.78 0.00 21.67
C GLY A 8 11.50 -0.76 21.96
N CYS A 9 10.39 -0.04 22.07
CA CYS A 9 9.07 -0.64 22.28
C CYS A 9 8.53 -1.19 20.96
N CYS A 10 8.16 -2.46 20.93
CA CYS A 10 7.37 -3.01 19.84
C CYS A 10 5.98 -2.41 19.85
N ARG A 11 5.44 -2.11 18.66
CA ARG A 11 4.04 -1.70 18.50
C ARG A 11 3.20 -2.90 18.10
N SER A 12 1.98 -2.95 18.59
CA SER A 12 1.00 -3.96 18.21
C SER A 12 0.15 -3.47 17.05
N VAL A 13 -0.30 -4.38 16.19
CA VAL A 13 -1.38 -4.11 15.23
C VAL A 13 -2.71 -3.90 15.99
N PHE A 14 -2.90 -4.60 17.10
CA PHE A 14 -4.05 -4.42 17.97
C PHE A 14 -4.11 -2.98 18.54
N GLY A 15 -5.23 -2.31 18.29
CA GLY A 15 -5.45 -0.91 18.69
C GLY A 15 -4.77 0.13 17.80
N SER A 16 -4.01 -0.28 16.77
CA SER A 16 -3.41 0.65 15.80
C SER A 16 -4.46 1.25 14.87
N ARG A 17 -4.17 2.44 14.36
CA ARG A 17 -4.93 3.11 13.30
C ARG A 17 -4.16 3.00 11.99
N ILE A 18 -4.80 2.46 10.97
CA ILE A 18 -4.17 2.19 9.68
C ILE A 18 -5.00 2.83 8.57
N THR A 19 -4.36 3.61 7.70
CA THR A 19 -4.98 4.08 6.46
C THR A 19 -4.52 3.23 5.29
N VAL A 20 -5.47 2.63 4.57
CA VAL A 20 -5.24 1.86 3.34
C VAL A 20 -5.60 2.74 2.15
N VAL A 21 -4.60 3.11 1.37
CA VAL A 21 -4.76 3.94 0.17
C VAL A 21 -4.88 3.02 -1.05
N GLY A 22 -6.11 2.91 -1.56
CA GLY A 22 -6.48 1.94 -2.59
C GLY A 22 -7.27 0.77 -2.00
N MET A 23 -8.60 0.80 -2.18
CA MET A 23 -9.55 -0.19 -1.66
C MET A 23 -9.89 -1.26 -2.72
N GLY A 24 -8.91 -1.63 -3.56
CA GLY A 24 -9.00 -2.73 -4.51
C GLY A 24 -8.85 -4.10 -3.83
N ASP A 25 -8.55 -5.13 -4.61
CA ASP A 25 -8.41 -6.50 -4.11
C ASP A 25 -7.36 -6.62 -3.00
N ILE A 26 -6.15 -6.11 -3.22
CA ILE A 26 -5.05 -6.15 -2.24
C ILE A 26 -5.42 -5.34 -0.98
N GLY A 27 -5.84 -4.10 -1.15
CA GLY A 27 -6.15 -3.23 0.00
C GLY A 27 -7.31 -3.74 0.83
N SER A 28 -8.35 -4.29 0.22
CA SER A 28 -9.50 -4.87 0.94
C SER A 28 -9.12 -6.14 1.70
N LYS A 29 -8.28 -7.00 1.11
CA LYS A 29 -7.77 -8.20 1.78
C LYS A 29 -6.81 -7.87 2.93
N PHE A 30 -6.00 -6.83 2.76
CA PHE A 30 -5.16 -6.31 3.86
C PHE A 30 -6.03 -5.77 4.99
N ALA A 31 -7.03 -4.91 4.66
CA ALA A 31 -7.93 -4.31 5.64
C ALA A 31 -8.66 -5.36 6.48
N ALA A 32 -9.19 -6.42 5.84
CA ALA A 32 -9.85 -7.53 6.53
C ALA A 32 -8.94 -8.20 7.57
N ARG A 33 -7.65 -8.42 7.22
CA ARG A 33 -6.67 -9.02 8.13
C ARG A 33 -6.27 -8.08 9.27
N ALA A 34 -6.07 -6.82 8.96
CA ALA A 34 -5.74 -5.80 9.96
C ALA A 34 -6.88 -5.64 10.97
N LYS A 35 -8.14 -5.61 10.52
CA LYS A 35 -9.31 -5.60 11.42
C LYS A 35 -9.41 -6.87 12.25
N ALA A 36 -9.16 -8.03 11.70
CA ALA A 36 -9.16 -9.29 12.45
C ALA A 36 -8.09 -9.30 13.57
N LEU A 37 -7.00 -8.53 13.40
CA LEU A 37 -5.98 -8.30 14.41
C LEU A 37 -6.31 -7.14 15.36
N GLY A 38 -7.49 -6.51 15.24
CA GLY A 38 -7.97 -5.46 16.13
C GLY A 38 -7.51 -4.04 15.78
N ALA A 39 -7.09 -3.78 14.53
CA ALA A 39 -6.81 -2.43 14.05
C ALA A 39 -8.08 -1.67 13.70
N TYR A 40 -8.04 -0.34 13.83
CA TYR A 40 -8.99 0.59 13.24
C TYR A 40 -8.53 0.96 11.83
N VAL A 41 -9.32 0.63 10.80
CA VAL A 41 -8.89 0.73 9.41
C VAL A 41 -9.68 1.80 8.67
N ARG A 42 -8.98 2.82 8.16
CA ARG A 42 -9.48 3.81 7.21
C ARG A 42 -9.18 3.37 5.79
N GLY A 43 -10.12 3.55 4.87
CA GLY A 43 -9.93 3.33 3.45
C GLY A 43 -9.88 4.64 2.68
N VAL A 44 -9.08 4.68 1.61
CA VAL A 44 -9.08 5.79 0.65
C VAL A 44 -9.36 5.24 -0.75
N ARG A 45 -10.34 5.83 -1.43
CA ARG A 45 -10.72 5.49 -2.80
C ARG A 45 -11.08 6.73 -3.61
N ARG A 46 -11.16 6.59 -4.92
CA ARG A 46 -11.44 7.72 -5.83
C ARG A 46 -12.83 8.33 -5.65
N THR A 47 -13.84 7.52 -5.45
CA THR A 47 -15.26 7.93 -5.42
C THR A 47 -15.90 7.67 -4.07
N ALA A 48 -16.78 8.57 -3.64
CA ALA A 48 -17.59 8.36 -2.44
C ALA A 48 -18.52 7.12 -2.59
N GLY A 49 -18.97 6.58 -1.47
CA GLY A 49 -19.87 5.44 -1.43
C GLY A 49 -19.93 4.80 -0.04
N ALA A 50 -20.72 3.75 0.12
CA ALA A 50 -20.88 3.05 1.39
C ALA A 50 -19.54 2.56 1.94
N VAL A 51 -19.39 2.53 3.26
CA VAL A 51 -18.22 1.97 3.95
C VAL A 51 -18.33 0.44 3.90
N PRO A 52 -17.39 -0.27 3.24
CA PRO A 52 -17.40 -1.74 3.26
C PRO A 52 -17.07 -2.28 4.65
N GLU A 53 -17.51 -3.51 4.94
CA GLU A 53 -17.35 -4.16 6.25
C GLU A 53 -15.89 -4.19 6.77
N ASN A 54 -14.93 -4.26 5.85
CA ASN A 54 -13.51 -4.33 6.20
C ASN A 54 -12.89 -2.97 6.57
N PHE A 55 -13.67 -1.90 6.59
CA PHE A 55 -13.22 -0.55 6.91
C PHE A 55 -14.11 0.07 7.99
N ASP A 56 -13.53 0.93 8.81
CA ASP A 56 -14.26 1.69 9.81
C ASP A 56 -14.65 3.09 9.30
N GLU A 57 -13.80 3.67 8.43
CA GLU A 57 -14.04 4.95 7.76
C GLU A 57 -13.57 4.89 6.30
N VAL A 58 -14.18 5.69 5.45
CA VAL A 58 -13.75 5.83 4.05
C VAL A 58 -13.65 7.29 3.66
N TYR A 59 -12.53 7.64 3.06
CA TYR A 59 -12.23 8.95 2.50
C TYR A 59 -12.14 8.89 0.97
N THR A 60 -12.43 10.00 0.33
CA THR A 60 -12.12 10.17 -1.09
C THR A 60 -10.67 10.65 -1.27
N SER A 61 -10.09 10.41 -2.44
CA SER A 61 -8.68 10.71 -2.69
C SER A 61 -8.32 12.19 -2.56
N ASP A 62 -9.25 13.10 -2.75
CA ASP A 62 -9.09 14.54 -2.50
C ASP A 62 -8.96 14.88 -1.01
N ARG A 63 -9.39 13.99 -0.11
CA ARG A 63 -9.26 14.10 1.34
C ARG A 63 -8.13 13.24 1.92
N LEU A 64 -7.15 12.85 1.09
CA LEU A 64 -6.07 11.97 1.51
C LEU A 64 -5.25 12.56 2.68
N SER A 65 -4.98 13.86 2.67
CA SER A 65 -4.26 14.54 3.76
C SER A 65 -4.99 14.44 5.11
N GLU A 66 -6.33 14.39 5.12
CA GLU A 66 -7.10 14.16 6.35
C GLU A 66 -7.03 12.69 6.77
N ALA A 67 -7.13 11.77 5.80
CA ALA A 67 -7.14 10.34 6.06
C ALA A 67 -5.85 9.82 6.71
N VAL A 68 -4.70 10.50 6.46
CA VAL A 68 -3.39 10.09 6.99
C VAL A 68 -3.04 10.73 8.34
N GLN A 69 -3.90 11.60 8.88
CA GLN A 69 -3.65 12.24 10.17
C GLN A 69 -3.92 11.30 11.34
N GLY A 70 -2.98 11.27 12.29
CA GLY A 70 -3.11 10.54 13.54
C GLY A 70 -3.19 9.02 13.38
N VAL A 71 -2.54 8.48 12.33
CA VAL A 71 -2.47 7.04 12.07
C VAL A 71 -1.08 6.48 12.33
N ASP A 72 -1.02 5.21 12.70
CA ASP A 72 0.23 4.48 12.94
C ASP A 72 0.86 3.96 11.65
N ALA A 73 0.03 3.69 10.63
CA ALA A 73 0.53 3.25 9.33
C ALA A 73 -0.32 3.78 8.16
N VAL A 74 0.34 4.03 7.03
CA VAL A 74 -0.28 4.30 5.73
C VAL A 74 0.17 3.21 4.78
N VAL A 75 -0.76 2.39 4.29
CA VAL A 75 -0.49 1.25 3.41
C VAL A 75 -1.02 1.55 2.01
N MET A 76 -0.13 1.58 1.04
CA MET A 76 -0.43 1.95 -0.33
C MET A 76 -0.58 0.71 -1.20
N CYS A 77 -1.78 0.56 -1.78
CA CYS A 77 -2.18 -0.54 -2.67
C CYS A 77 -2.79 0.02 -3.97
N LEU A 78 -2.25 1.14 -4.46
CA LEU A 78 -2.77 1.83 -5.65
C LEU A 78 -2.22 1.21 -6.93
N PRO A 79 -3.04 1.10 -7.99
CA PRO A 79 -2.55 0.84 -9.33
C PRO A 79 -1.77 2.05 -9.86
N GLY A 80 -0.85 1.81 -10.81
CA GLY A 80 -0.10 2.86 -11.49
C GLY A 80 -0.89 3.47 -12.62
N THR A 81 -1.41 4.67 -12.43
CA THR A 81 -2.14 5.44 -13.45
C THR A 81 -1.73 6.91 -13.41
N LYS A 82 -2.07 7.68 -14.45
CA LYS A 82 -1.85 9.13 -14.45
C LYS A 82 -2.52 9.82 -13.25
N ALA A 83 -3.68 9.31 -12.81
CA ALA A 83 -4.42 9.88 -11.70
C ALA A 83 -3.83 9.54 -10.33
N THR A 84 -2.98 8.53 -10.24
CA THR A 84 -2.34 8.10 -8.99
C THR A 84 -0.87 8.52 -8.89
N THR A 85 -0.30 9.08 -9.96
CA THR A 85 1.07 9.62 -9.95
C THR A 85 1.17 10.77 -8.96
N GLY A 86 2.11 10.65 -8.01
CA GLY A 86 2.37 11.67 -6.97
C GLY A 86 1.20 11.96 -6.04
N ILE A 87 0.22 11.06 -5.95
CA ILE A 87 -0.97 11.26 -5.10
C ILE A 87 -0.58 11.40 -3.61
N VAL A 88 0.46 10.68 -3.16
CA VAL A 88 1.08 10.90 -1.86
C VAL A 88 2.18 11.95 -2.04
N SER A 89 1.72 13.18 -2.19
CA SER A 89 2.55 14.37 -2.35
C SER A 89 3.25 14.77 -1.04
N LYS A 90 4.18 15.73 -1.14
CA LYS A 90 4.81 16.35 0.05
C LYS A 90 3.77 16.80 1.07
N ALA A 91 2.66 17.43 0.65
CA ALA A 91 1.61 17.90 1.56
C ALA A 91 0.92 16.75 2.32
N VAL A 92 0.73 15.59 1.67
CA VAL A 92 0.18 14.39 2.31
C VAL A 92 1.19 13.81 3.32
N ILE A 93 2.48 13.77 2.96
CA ILE A 93 3.55 13.30 3.86
C ILE A 93 3.67 14.23 5.08
N ASP A 94 3.61 15.53 4.88
CA ASP A 94 3.67 16.52 5.96
C ASP A 94 2.45 16.45 6.91
N ALA A 95 1.33 15.91 6.47
CA ALA A 95 0.15 15.67 7.30
C ALA A 95 0.26 14.40 8.17
N MET A 96 1.25 13.53 7.92
CA MET A 96 1.50 12.34 8.71
C MET A 96 2.17 12.70 10.04
N GLY A 97 1.95 11.89 11.06
CA GLY A 97 2.58 12.07 12.38
C GLY A 97 3.95 11.40 12.49
N ALA A 98 4.76 11.84 13.45
CA ALA A 98 6.10 11.29 13.71
C ALA A 98 6.11 9.78 14.03
N ASN A 99 4.95 9.23 14.34
CA ASN A 99 4.78 7.80 14.61
C ASN A 99 4.35 6.98 13.38
N THR A 100 4.04 7.63 12.28
CA THR A 100 3.49 6.96 11.09
C THR A 100 4.57 6.16 10.35
N ILE A 101 4.25 4.94 9.97
CA ILE A 101 5.05 4.11 9.06
C ILE A 101 4.35 4.12 7.69
N VAL A 102 5.12 4.39 6.63
CA VAL A 102 4.64 4.31 5.25
C VAL A 102 4.99 2.95 4.67
N VAL A 103 4.00 2.21 4.15
CA VAL A 103 4.19 0.94 3.45
C VAL A 103 3.75 1.11 2.01
N ASN A 104 4.65 0.90 1.05
CA ASN A 104 4.30 0.95 -0.37
C ASN A 104 4.55 -0.40 -1.06
N CYS A 105 3.46 -1.09 -1.37
CA CYS A 105 3.43 -2.30 -2.19
C CYS A 105 2.61 -2.11 -3.49
N GLY A 106 2.34 -0.87 -3.87
CA GLY A 106 1.62 -0.53 -5.08
C GLY A 106 2.54 -0.19 -6.25
N ARG A 107 2.84 1.10 -6.42
CA ARG A 107 3.79 1.61 -7.43
C ARG A 107 4.59 2.77 -6.85
N GLY A 108 5.89 2.82 -7.14
CA GLY A 108 6.81 3.81 -6.56
C GLY A 108 6.43 5.25 -6.89
N PHE A 109 6.12 5.53 -8.14
CA PHE A 109 5.75 6.88 -8.61
C PHE A 109 4.40 7.41 -8.06
N THR A 110 3.70 6.65 -7.23
CA THR A 110 2.52 7.14 -6.52
C THR A 110 2.89 8.02 -5.31
N VAL A 111 4.16 7.99 -4.89
CA VAL A 111 4.71 8.78 -3.78
C VAL A 111 5.71 9.79 -4.34
N ASP A 112 5.73 10.99 -3.80
CA ASP A 112 6.86 11.90 -3.91
C ASP A 112 8.03 11.34 -3.10
N GLN A 113 8.90 10.58 -3.78
CA GLN A 113 10.03 9.88 -3.14
C GLN A 113 11.01 10.84 -2.50
N SER A 114 11.22 12.01 -3.09
CA SER A 114 12.12 13.05 -2.54
C SER A 114 11.60 13.60 -1.22
N ALA A 115 10.30 13.89 -1.16
CA ALA A 115 9.65 14.33 0.07
C ALA A 115 9.64 13.25 1.15
N LEU A 116 9.44 11.99 0.76
CA LEU A 116 9.49 10.83 1.67
C LEU A 116 10.89 10.67 2.27
N ILE A 117 11.93 10.72 1.45
CA ILE A 117 13.34 10.67 1.89
C ILE A 117 13.61 11.77 2.92
N THR A 118 13.23 13.00 2.61
CA THR A 118 13.41 14.13 3.52
C THR A 118 12.68 13.92 4.84
N ALA A 119 11.43 13.44 4.81
CA ALA A 119 10.65 13.17 6.02
C ALA A 119 11.26 12.07 6.90
N LEU A 120 11.86 11.05 6.28
CA LEU A 120 12.57 9.97 6.96
C LEU A 120 13.86 10.45 7.64
N GLN A 121 14.67 11.24 6.92
CA GLN A 121 15.91 11.84 7.42
C GLN A 121 15.66 12.78 8.61
N GLU A 122 14.65 13.60 8.50
CA GLU A 122 14.23 14.55 9.54
C GLU A 122 13.42 13.90 10.66
N LYS A 123 13.16 12.58 10.58
CA LYS A 123 12.34 11.82 11.56
C LYS A 123 10.94 12.40 11.77
N ARG A 124 10.37 13.03 10.73
CA ARG A 124 8.98 13.53 10.74
C ARG A 124 7.97 12.40 10.63
N ILE A 125 8.41 11.24 10.14
CA ILE A 125 7.70 9.96 10.19
C ILE A 125 8.60 8.88 10.78
N ALA A 126 8.02 7.81 11.30
CA ALA A 126 8.76 6.77 12.02
C ALA A 126 9.64 5.93 11.10
N GLY A 127 9.18 5.61 9.91
CA GLY A 127 9.91 4.77 8.97
C GLY A 127 9.11 4.46 7.71
N ALA A 128 9.71 3.65 6.84
CA ALA A 128 9.06 3.17 5.63
C ALA A 128 9.41 1.71 5.32
N VAL A 129 8.46 1.01 4.67
CA VAL A 129 8.63 -0.32 4.07
C VAL A 129 8.30 -0.17 2.58
N LEU A 130 9.30 -0.30 1.74
CA LEU A 130 9.20 0.03 0.32
C LEU A 130 9.55 -1.20 -0.52
N ASP A 131 8.57 -1.71 -1.24
CA ASP A 131 8.75 -2.78 -2.22
C ASP A 131 8.92 -2.23 -3.64
N VAL A 132 8.51 -0.95 -3.84
CA VAL A 132 8.50 -0.28 -5.14
C VAL A 132 9.08 1.12 -5.04
N PHE A 133 9.71 1.58 -6.14
CA PHE A 133 10.43 2.85 -6.21
C PHE A 133 10.03 3.65 -7.44
N GLU A 134 10.30 4.95 -7.42
CA GLU A 134 10.02 5.85 -8.55
C GLU A 134 10.79 5.43 -9.80
N THR A 135 12.02 4.95 -9.62
CA THR A 135 12.85 4.33 -10.66
C THR A 135 13.32 2.97 -10.16
N GLU A 136 13.12 1.93 -10.94
CA GLU A 136 13.54 0.56 -10.66
C GLU A 136 14.47 0.04 -11.76
N PRO A 137 15.60 -0.61 -11.39
CA PRO A 137 16.09 -0.86 -10.03
C PRO A 137 16.42 0.43 -9.26
N LEU A 138 16.28 0.39 -7.91
CA LEU A 138 16.67 1.53 -7.07
C LEU A 138 18.15 1.86 -7.27
N ASP A 139 18.44 3.15 -7.53
CA ASP A 139 19.80 3.65 -7.73
C ASP A 139 20.70 3.26 -6.55
N ALA A 140 21.90 2.77 -6.87
CA ALA A 140 22.90 2.41 -5.86
C ALA A 140 23.35 3.58 -4.98
N ALA A 141 23.22 4.83 -5.46
CA ALA A 141 23.49 6.05 -4.70
C ALA A 141 22.30 6.54 -3.88
N SER A 142 21.16 5.83 -3.89
CA SER A 142 19.98 6.25 -3.13
C SER A 142 20.26 6.25 -1.62
N PRO A 143 19.94 7.37 -0.91
CA PRO A 143 20.13 7.42 0.53
C PRO A 143 19.22 6.43 1.30
N LEU A 144 18.19 5.90 0.66
CA LEU A 144 17.29 4.90 1.28
C LEU A 144 18.02 3.64 1.74
N TRP A 145 19.14 3.26 1.07
CA TRP A 145 19.92 2.07 1.42
C TRP A 145 20.54 2.13 2.82
N ASP A 146 20.91 3.33 3.27
CA ASP A 146 21.63 3.56 4.53
C ASP A 146 20.71 3.99 5.68
N MET A 147 19.39 4.07 5.44
CA MET A 147 18.44 4.49 6.47
C MET A 147 18.01 3.31 7.36
N GLU A 148 18.35 3.37 8.66
CA GLU A 148 17.97 2.36 9.65
C GLU A 148 16.45 2.21 9.85
N ASN A 149 15.68 3.23 9.50
CA ASN A 149 14.22 3.27 9.60
C ASN A 149 13.51 2.91 8.28
N VAL A 150 14.23 2.33 7.32
CA VAL A 150 13.69 1.90 6.03
C VAL A 150 13.93 0.41 5.81
N ILE A 151 12.89 -0.29 5.38
CA ILE A 151 12.98 -1.66 4.87
C ILE A 151 12.75 -1.62 3.36
N ILE A 152 13.65 -2.24 2.61
CA ILE A 152 13.61 -2.30 1.15
C ILE A 152 13.44 -3.76 0.73
N THR A 153 12.51 -3.99 -0.21
CA THR A 153 12.40 -5.25 -0.94
C THR A 153 12.37 -4.97 -2.45
N PRO A 154 12.91 -5.86 -3.30
CA PRO A 154 13.11 -5.57 -4.72
C PRO A 154 11.89 -5.93 -5.58
N HIS A 155 10.74 -5.30 -5.32
CA HIS A 155 9.47 -5.48 -6.04
C HIS A 155 9.01 -6.94 -6.08
N ILE A 156 9.00 -7.58 -4.91
CA ILE A 156 8.70 -9.02 -4.75
C ILE A 156 7.50 -9.31 -3.85
N SER A 157 6.77 -8.29 -3.40
CA SER A 157 5.62 -8.49 -2.49
C SER A 157 4.47 -9.27 -3.14
N GLY A 158 4.40 -9.30 -4.48
CA GLY A 158 3.41 -10.06 -5.23
C GLY A 158 3.74 -11.55 -5.38
N HIS A 159 5.00 -11.93 -5.39
CA HIS A 159 5.50 -13.30 -5.59
C HIS A 159 4.78 -14.04 -6.73
N ASP A 160 4.99 -13.58 -7.97
CA ASP A 160 4.31 -14.12 -9.15
C ASP A 160 4.65 -15.61 -9.42
N ASP A 161 5.75 -16.10 -8.87
CA ASP A 161 6.23 -17.48 -8.93
C ASP A 161 5.77 -18.36 -7.74
N ASP A 162 5.10 -17.79 -6.74
CA ASP A 162 4.53 -18.59 -5.65
C ASP A 162 3.47 -19.57 -6.18
N PRO A 163 3.57 -20.87 -5.86
CA PRO A 163 2.63 -21.88 -6.37
C PRO A 163 1.14 -21.56 -6.10
N ILE A 164 0.83 -20.89 -5.00
CA ILE A 164 -0.55 -20.50 -4.66
C ILE A 164 -1.04 -19.39 -5.60
N ASN A 165 -0.19 -18.40 -5.90
CA ASN A 165 -0.52 -17.34 -6.84
C ASN A 165 -0.65 -17.88 -8.26
N VAL A 166 0.26 -18.75 -8.68
CA VAL A 166 0.22 -19.45 -9.97
C VAL A 166 -1.10 -20.24 -10.10
N ALA A 167 -1.46 -21.03 -9.10
CA ALA A 167 -2.72 -21.78 -9.09
C ALA A 167 -3.96 -20.87 -9.19
N SER A 168 -3.93 -19.72 -8.50
CA SER A 168 -5.02 -18.73 -8.56
C SER A 168 -5.15 -18.12 -9.95
N ILE A 169 -4.04 -17.78 -10.61
CA ILE A 169 -4.01 -17.26 -11.98
C ILE A 169 -4.59 -18.28 -12.95
N TYR A 170 -4.16 -19.56 -12.85
CA TYR A 170 -4.71 -20.64 -13.68
C TYR A 170 -6.22 -20.84 -13.45
N SER A 171 -6.69 -20.76 -12.22
CA SER A 171 -8.12 -20.89 -11.90
C SER A 171 -8.95 -19.78 -12.57
N ILE A 172 -8.48 -18.53 -12.51
CA ILE A 172 -9.13 -17.39 -13.18
C ILE A 172 -9.13 -17.60 -14.71
N PHE A 173 -8.01 -18.06 -15.27
CA PHE A 173 -7.92 -18.34 -16.70
C PHE A 173 -8.89 -19.45 -17.13
N GLN A 174 -8.95 -20.58 -16.40
CA GLN A 174 -9.86 -21.69 -16.70
C GLN A 174 -11.33 -21.27 -16.61
N ASP A 175 -11.72 -20.49 -15.58
CA ASP A 175 -13.07 -19.95 -15.46
C ASP A 175 -13.41 -19.07 -16.68
N ASN A 176 -12.54 -18.16 -17.03
CA ASN A 176 -12.76 -17.26 -18.17
C ASN A 176 -12.77 -18.01 -19.50
N LEU A 177 -11.96 -19.04 -19.69
CA LEU A 177 -12.01 -19.90 -20.87
C LEU A 177 -13.35 -20.62 -20.99
N THR A 178 -13.82 -21.18 -19.87
CA THR A 178 -15.13 -21.84 -19.80
C THR A 178 -16.27 -20.87 -20.11
N ARG A 179 -16.22 -19.65 -19.55
CA ARG A 179 -17.20 -18.59 -19.86
C ARG A 179 -17.17 -18.19 -21.32
N TRP A 180 -15.96 -18.03 -21.90
CA TRP A 180 -15.80 -17.70 -23.30
C TRP A 180 -16.44 -18.73 -24.24
N ILE A 181 -16.17 -20.02 -24.00
CA ILE A 181 -16.74 -21.14 -24.78
C ILE A 181 -18.28 -21.15 -24.68
N ASN A 182 -18.83 -20.80 -23.52
CA ASN A 182 -20.28 -20.80 -23.27
C ASN A 182 -20.94 -19.44 -23.56
N HIS A 183 -20.25 -18.51 -24.23
CA HIS A 183 -20.75 -17.16 -24.54
C HIS A 183 -21.24 -16.38 -23.31
N GLN A 184 -20.64 -16.62 -22.15
CA GLN A 184 -20.94 -15.93 -20.90
C GLN A 184 -20.02 -14.71 -20.71
N PRO A 185 -20.44 -13.68 -19.96
CA PRO A 185 -19.59 -12.56 -19.61
C PRO A 185 -18.34 -13.03 -18.87
N LEU A 186 -17.17 -12.47 -19.25
CA LEU A 186 -15.90 -12.73 -18.57
C LEU A 186 -15.85 -12.02 -17.21
N THR A 187 -15.03 -12.54 -16.31
CA THR A 187 -14.74 -11.95 -15.00
C THR A 187 -13.32 -11.35 -14.99
N HIS A 188 -13.02 -10.49 -14.02
CA HIS A 188 -11.69 -9.86 -13.88
C HIS A 188 -11.23 -9.10 -15.15
N ILE A 189 -12.17 -8.45 -15.84
CA ILE A 189 -11.86 -7.66 -17.04
C ILE A 189 -11.20 -6.34 -16.64
N ILE A 190 -10.07 -6.04 -17.26
CA ILE A 190 -9.41 -4.74 -17.11
C ILE A 190 -10.22 -3.67 -17.85
N ASP A 191 -10.64 -2.65 -17.13
CA ASP A 191 -11.21 -1.44 -17.71
C ASP A 191 -10.08 -0.58 -18.31
N ARG A 192 -9.92 -0.64 -19.62
CA ARG A 192 -8.86 0.08 -20.35
C ARG A 192 -8.94 1.60 -20.19
N SER A 193 -10.12 2.15 -19.93
CA SER A 193 -10.30 3.59 -19.68
C SER A 193 -9.75 4.02 -18.32
N ARG A 194 -9.75 3.11 -17.38
CA ARG A 194 -9.24 3.30 -16.00
C ARG A 194 -7.80 2.86 -15.83
N GLY A 195 -7.30 1.95 -16.69
CA GLY A 195 -5.96 1.39 -16.65
C GLY A 195 -5.79 0.23 -15.66
N TYR A 196 -6.87 -0.31 -15.09
CA TYR A 196 -6.87 -1.45 -14.17
C TYR A 196 -8.24 -2.13 -14.12
#